data_bc6fc638da197bb838e5fc7b4b08eff4
#
_entry.id   bc6fc638da197bb838e5fc7b4b08eff4
#
_cell.length_a   1.000
_cell.length_b   1.000
_cell.length_c   1.000
_cell.angle_alpha   90.00
_cell.angle_beta   90.00
_cell.angle_gamma   90.00
#
_symmetry.space_group_name_H-M   'P 1'
#
loop_
_entity.id
_entity.type
_entity.pdbx_description
1 polymer ?
#
loop_
_entity_poly.entity_id
_entity_poly.type
_entity_poly.pdbx_seq_one_letter_code
_entity_poly.pdbx_strand_id
1 'polypeptide(L)'
;MTVLGALKNIAVGTVGKTTDALRIGNGLDARELQPVGWFAHEQAVEKLRASYAAIPSGENVRLAKKTSNLFRGRNQSTTPGLDVSGLGAVIAVDPVAGTADVQGMCTYEDLVDTVLPYGYSPTVVPQLKTITLGGAVTGLGVESACFRNGLPHEALIEMDVLTGTGEVVTCSPTQNVDLFRGLPNSYGSLGYAVRLKIELEKVKDYVELRHVRFHDVHALTETMEQIVETGEHDGESVDYLDGAVFSLEECYLMLGRQTDEPGPTSDYTRDRIYYRSIQHPEGVLRDRLSIRDYLWRWDVDWFWASRAFGTQNPTIRRMWPRDLLRSSFYWKIIGWDRKYDLADRIEAANNRPARERVVQDIEVTPEHLPEFLEWFFHSCEIEPVWLCPIRIRGTGADGSELVGEGETLGADKEHPWPLYPLTVGQTWVNVGFWSSVPVDLLGKDAPAGAFNKLVEEKVSALGGHKSLYSEAFYDRETFEQLYGGSFPAQLKEVYDPQGRFPGLYEKNVDWA
;
A
#
# COMPACT_ATOMS: atom_id res chain seq x y z
N MET A 1 -22.76 27.22 1.14
CA MET A 1 -21.78 27.23 0.02
C MET A 1 -21.53 25.75 -0.32
N THR A 2 -22.00 25.30 -1.46
CA THR A 2 -21.89 23.90 -1.87
C THR A 2 -20.44 23.55 -2.22
N VAL A 3 -20.03 22.31 -1.98
CA VAL A 3 -18.70 21.74 -2.35
C VAL A 3 -18.33 22.11 -3.80
N LEU A 4 -19.31 22.27 -4.70
CA LEU A 4 -19.13 22.75 -6.07
C LEU A 4 -18.57 24.19 -6.15
N GLY A 5 -18.89 25.08 -5.21
CA GLY A 5 -18.37 26.45 -5.16
C GLY A 5 -16.90 26.50 -4.73
N ALA A 6 -16.51 25.62 -3.79
CA ALA A 6 -15.13 25.48 -3.38
C ALA A 6 -14.25 24.88 -4.50
N LEU A 7 -14.77 23.88 -5.23
CA LEU A 7 -14.09 23.27 -6.37
C LEU A 7 -13.87 24.26 -7.53
N LYS A 8 -14.81 25.18 -7.78
CA LYS A 8 -14.65 26.22 -8.79
C LYS A 8 -13.47 27.17 -8.49
N ASN A 9 -13.29 27.53 -7.22
CA ASN A 9 -12.20 28.43 -6.81
C ASN A 9 -10.82 27.73 -6.83
N ILE A 10 -10.79 26.37 -6.70
CA ILE A 10 -9.57 25.58 -6.85
C ILE A 10 -9.13 25.52 -8.30
N ALA A 11 -10.07 25.28 -9.21
CA ALA A 11 -9.79 25.22 -10.64
C ALA A 11 -9.25 26.58 -11.17
N VAL A 12 -9.82 27.69 -10.72
CA VAL A 12 -9.43 29.04 -11.15
C VAL A 12 -8.09 29.48 -10.56
N GLY A 13 -7.74 29.06 -9.34
CA GLY A 13 -6.45 29.42 -8.70
C GLY A 13 -5.24 28.68 -9.29
N THR A 14 -5.47 27.55 -9.96
CA THR A 14 -4.39 26.72 -10.56
C THR A 14 -4.13 27.09 -12.01
N VAL A 15 -5.07 27.70 -12.71
CA VAL A 15 -4.98 28.11 -14.12
C VAL A 15 -4.00 29.29 -14.37
N GLY A 16 -3.60 30.00 -13.32
CA GLY A 16 -2.75 31.20 -13.45
C GLY A 16 -1.22 30.98 -13.62
N LYS A 17 -0.73 29.73 -13.65
CA LYS A 17 0.74 29.46 -13.71
C LYS A 17 1.19 28.35 -14.69
N THR A 18 0.39 28.00 -15.67
CA THR A 18 0.83 26.94 -16.60
C THR A 18 0.40 27.21 -18.03
N THR A 19 1.16 28.03 -18.74
CA THR A 19 1.21 28.00 -20.21
C THR A 19 1.86 26.71 -20.76
N ASP A 20 2.53 25.91 -19.92
CA ASP A 20 2.99 24.55 -20.25
C ASP A 20 1.92 23.47 -20.03
N ALA A 21 0.85 23.75 -19.31
CA ALA A 21 -0.26 22.82 -19.09
C ALA A 21 -1.20 22.64 -20.32
N LEU A 22 -0.97 23.35 -21.39
CA LEU A 22 -1.68 23.17 -22.67
C LEU A 22 -1.01 22.15 -23.62
N ARG A 23 0.11 21.55 -23.25
CA ARG A 23 0.48 20.21 -23.71
C ARG A 23 -0.21 19.18 -22.81
N ILE A 24 -1.51 19.12 -22.91
CA ILE A 24 -2.32 18.04 -22.41
C ILE A 24 -2.17 16.85 -23.37
N GLY A 25 -1.00 16.26 -23.40
CA GLY A 25 -0.88 14.83 -23.49
C GLY A 25 -1.56 14.34 -22.22
N ASN A 26 -2.42 13.35 -22.31
CA ASN A 26 -3.18 12.79 -21.22
C ASN A 26 -2.25 12.68 -19.99
N GLY A 27 -2.57 13.30 -18.85
CA GLY A 27 -1.78 13.17 -17.61
C GLY A 27 -1.78 11.75 -17.04
N LEU A 28 -2.24 10.82 -17.83
CA LEU A 28 -2.28 9.38 -17.72
C LEU A 28 -1.17 8.71 -18.54
N ASP A 29 -0.55 9.44 -19.47
CA ASP A 29 0.56 8.92 -20.25
C ASP A 29 1.79 8.74 -19.37
N ALA A 30 2.55 7.67 -19.62
CA ALA A 30 3.82 7.43 -18.97
C ALA A 30 4.72 8.66 -19.13
N ARG A 31 5.39 9.05 -18.04
CA ARG A 31 6.40 10.10 -18.09
C ARG A 31 7.70 9.49 -18.60
N GLU A 32 8.36 10.16 -19.52
CA GLU A 32 9.70 9.77 -19.94
C GLU A 32 10.69 10.16 -18.84
N LEU A 33 10.88 9.28 -17.86
CA LEU A 33 11.83 9.44 -16.79
C LEU A 33 13.12 8.68 -17.11
N GLN A 34 14.25 9.24 -16.67
CA GLN A 34 15.57 8.62 -16.79
C GLN A 34 16.20 8.45 -15.41
N PRO A 35 17.00 7.39 -15.19
CA PRO A 35 17.77 7.24 -13.98
C PRO A 35 18.67 8.46 -13.72
N VAL A 36 18.73 8.89 -12.44
CA VAL A 36 19.47 10.10 -12.05
C VAL A 36 20.98 9.89 -11.92
N GLY A 37 21.42 8.63 -11.81
CA GLY A 37 22.82 8.25 -11.63
C GLY A 37 23.33 8.37 -10.18
N TRP A 38 24.47 7.71 -9.93
CA TRP A 38 25.07 7.61 -8.59
C TRP A 38 25.53 8.93 -8.03
N PHE A 39 26.10 9.83 -8.85
CA PHE A 39 26.55 11.13 -8.39
C PHE A 39 25.42 11.97 -7.76
N ALA A 40 24.25 12.01 -8.40
CA ALA A 40 23.09 12.72 -7.86
C ALA A 40 22.58 12.07 -6.56
N HIS A 41 22.66 10.74 -6.48
CA HIS A 41 22.30 10.00 -5.27
C HIS A 41 23.25 10.35 -4.10
N GLU A 42 24.55 10.32 -4.31
CA GLU A 42 25.56 10.66 -3.30
C GLU A 42 25.35 12.07 -2.74
N GLN A 43 25.10 13.05 -3.61
CA GLN A 43 24.79 14.42 -3.19
C GLN A 43 23.52 14.48 -2.33
N ALA A 44 22.48 13.69 -2.66
CA ALA A 44 21.26 13.64 -1.89
C ALA A 44 21.48 12.99 -0.51
N VAL A 45 22.35 11.98 -0.41
CA VAL A 45 22.73 11.34 0.86
C VAL A 45 23.52 12.29 1.74
N GLU A 46 24.46 13.06 1.19
CA GLU A 46 25.19 14.08 1.96
C GLU A 46 24.25 15.15 2.53
N LYS A 47 23.29 15.61 1.71
CA LYS A 47 22.27 16.55 2.17
C LYS A 47 21.37 15.96 3.27
N LEU A 48 20.99 14.68 3.16
CA LEU A 48 20.25 13.96 4.19
C LEU A 48 21.05 13.92 5.50
N ARG A 49 22.34 13.53 5.45
CA ARG A 49 23.24 13.48 6.62
C ARG A 49 23.40 14.86 7.27
N ALA A 50 23.58 15.90 6.47
CA ALA A 50 23.66 17.28 6.98
C ALA A 50 22.35 17.70 7.67
N SER A 51 21.20 17.35 7.12
CA SER A 51 19.92 17.64 7.75
C SER A 51 19.71 16.84 9.04
N TYR A 52 20.19 15.60 9.10
CA TYR A 52 20.16 14.81 10.34
C TYR A 52 21.02 15.47 11.44
N ALA A 53 22.24 15.87 11.12
CA ALA A 53 23.15 16.52 12.07
C ALA A 53 22.61 17.86 12.59
N ALA A 54 21.73 18.52 11.86
CA ALA A 54 21.08 19.77 12.26
C ALA A 54 19.90 19.56 13.24
N ILE A 55 19.39 18.34 13.40
CA ILE A 55 18.32 18.03 14.35
C ILE A 55 18.93 17.89 15.74
N PRO A 56 18.49 18.67 16.76
CA PRO A 56 19.06 18.61 18.11
C PRO A 56 19.07 17.19 18.69
N SER A 57 20.11 16.86 19.47
CA SER A 57 20.17 15.60 20.21
C SER A 57 19.02 15.54 21.22
N GLY A 58 18.30 14.41 21.26
CA GLY A 58 17.11 14.24 22.12
C GLY A 58 15.77 14.56 21.43
N GLU A 59 15.80 15.17 20.25
CA GLU A 59 14.59 15.36 19.43
C GLU A 59 14.33 14.17 18.50
N ASN A 60 13.05 13.83 18.31
CA ASN A 60 12.66 12.77 17.40
C ASN A 60 12.94 13.16 15.93
N VAL A 61 13.53 12.21 15.21
CA VAL A 61 13.81 12.36 13.77
C VAL A 61 12.62 11.91 12.95
N ARG A 62 12.19 12.76 12.02
CA ARG A 62 11.04 12.51 11.12
C ARG A 62 11.39 12.92 9.71
N LEU A 63 10.71 12.34 8.71
CA LEU A 63 10.86 12.74 7.33
C LEU A 63 10.10 14.04 7.03
N ALA A 64 10.73 15.00 6.38
CA ALA A 64 10.08 16.17 5.79
C ALA A 64 9.43 15.82 4.45
N LYS A 65 8.48 14.88 4.46
CA LYS A 65 7.81 14.45 3.22
C LYS A 65 6.40 15.05 3.09
N LYS A 66 6.02 15.35 1.85
CA LYS A 66 4.75 16.02 1.54
C LYS A 66 3.55 15.06 1.50
N THR A 67 3.79 13.78 1.26
CA THR A 67 2.75 12.77 1.10
C THR A 67 2.87 11.69 2.16
N SER A 68 1.75 11.14 2.57
CA SER A 68 1.69 9.99 3.45
C SER A 68 0.43 9.20 3.12
N ASN A 69 0.57 7.90 2.96
CA ASN A 69 -0.54 6.98 2.76
C ASN A 69 -0.92 6.27 4.08
N LEU A 70 -0.63 6.89 5.23
CA LEU A 70 -1.01 6.37 6.54
C LEU A 70 -2.35 6.96 6.98
N PHE A 71 -3.26 6.10 7.40
CA PHE A 71 -4.61 6.42 7.86
C PHE A 71 -4.71 6.42 9.38
N ARG A 72 -3.69 6.89 10.05
CA ARG A 72 -3.64 7.03 11.51
C ARG A 72 -3.29 8.45 11.92
N GLY A 73 -3.55 8.78 13.18
CA GLY A 73 -3.15 10.04 13.80
C GLY A 73 -1.63 10.21 13.80
N ARG A 74 -1.19 11.44 13.93
CA ARG A 74 0.21 11.81 14.16
C ARG A 74 0.25 13.06 15.01
N ASN A 75 1.07 13.04 16.04
CA ASN A 75 1.35 14.23 16.82
C ASN A 75 2.11 15.24 15.96
N GLN A 76 1.68 16.51 16.06
CA GLN A 76 2.40 17.59 15.38
C GLN A 76 3.77 17.79 16.03
N SER A 77 4.78 18.03 15.21
CA SER A 77 6.13 18.36 15.66
C SER A 77 6.53 19.73 15.11
N THR A 78 7.19 20.51 15.93
CA THR A 78 7.83 21.78 15.54
C THR A 78 9.26 21.58 15.07
N THR A 79 9.86 20.43 15.35
CA THR A 79 11.23 20.10 14.93
C THR A 79 11.29 19.91 13.41
N PRO A 80 12.26 20.51 12.71
CA PRO A 80 12.48 20.28 11.31
C PRO A 80 12.68 18.78 11.01
N GLY A 81 12.05 18.28 9.96
CA GLY A 81 12.27 16.91 9.51
C GLY A 81 13.48 16.78 8.61
N LEU A 82 13.91 15.54 8.36
CA LEU A 82 14.97 15.19 7.41
C LEU A 82 14.65 15.68 6.01
N ASP A 83 15.62 16.34 5.38
CA ASP A 83 15.51 16.75 3.98
C ASP A 83 15.73 15.55 3.04
N VAL A 84 14.64 15.02 2.54
CA VAL A 84 14.62 13.89 1.60
C VAL A 84 14.32 14.33 0.15
N SER A 85 14.39 15.61 -0.15
CA SER A 85 13.96 16.18 -1.44
C SER A 85 14.74 15.66 -2.65
N GLY A 86 15.93 15.12 -2.45
CA GLY A 86 16.77 14.54 -3.50
C GLY A 86 16.72 13.01 -3.60
N LEU A 87 15.88 12.33 -2.78
CA LEU A 87 15.85 10.88 -2.68
C LEU A 87 14.59 10.26 -3.33
N GLY A 88 14.08 10.84 -4.40
CA GLY A 88 12.80 10.47 -5.00
C GLY A 88 12.87 9.88 -6.42
N ALA A 89 13.98 9.31 -6.85
CA ALA A 89 14.17 8.83 -8.22
C ALA A 89 14.76 7.42 -8.29
N VAL A 90 14.78 6.83 -9.48
CA VAL A 90 15.59 5.64 -9.80
C VAL A 90 17.03 6.07 -10.02
N ILE A 91 17.99 5.41 -9.40
CA ILE A 91 19.41 5.70 -9.51
C ILE A 91 19.98 5.07 -10.79
N ALA A 92 19.72 3.77 -10.95
CA ALA A 92 20.19 2.99 -12.09
C ALA A 92 19.24 1.81 -12.37
N VAL A 93 19.19 1.39 -13.63
CA VAL A 93 18.48 0.16 -14.06
C VAL A 93 19.52 -0.72 -14.76
N ASP A 94 19.57 -1.99 -14.36
CA ASP A 94 20.33 -3.03 -15.05
C ASP A 94 19.36 -3.98 -15.76
N PRO A 95 19.08 -3.79 -17.05
CA PRO A 95 18.15 -4.63 -17.78
C PRO A 95 18.72 -6.03 -18.10
N VAL A 96 20.02 -6.24 -17.93
CA VAL A 96 20.64 -7.57 -18.11
C VAL A 96 20.43 -8.42 -16.87
N ALA A 97 20.67 -7.83 -15.70
CA ALA A 97 20.43 -8.48 -14.42
C ALA A 97 18.95 -8.47 -14.01
N GLY A 98 18.09 -7.65 -14.62
CA GLY A 98 16.71 -7.46 -14.22
C GLY A 98 16.59 -6.80 -12.84
N THR A 99 17.43 -5.78 -12.56
CA THR A 99 17.46 -5.10 -11.25
C THR A 99 17.43 -3.58 -11.40
N ALA A 100 17.03 -2.89 -10.32
CA ALA A 100 17.15 -1.44 -10.21
C ALA A 100 17.67 -1.02 -8.84
N ASP A 101 18.50 0.02 -8.82
CA ASP A 101 18.83 0.78 -7.62
C ASP A 101 17.91 1.99 -7.54
N VAL A 102 17.17 2.11 -6.44
CA VAL A 102 16.07 3.06 -6.30
C VAL A 102 16.20 3.81 -4.98
N GLN A 103 15.97 5.11 -5.01
CA GLN A 103 15.96 5.94 -3.80
C GLN A 103 14.70 5.70 -2.98
N GLY A 104 14.80 5.73 -1.65
CA GLY A 104 13.72 5.34 -0.74
C GLY A 104 12.44 6.17 -0.83
N MET A 105 12.52 7.41 -1.33
CA MET A 105 11.35 8.28 -1.54
C MET A 105 10.82 8.25 -2.97
N CYS A 106 11.38 7.42 -3.86
CA CYS A 106 10.86 7.21 -5.20
C CYS A 106 9.44 6.66 -5.12
N THR A 107 8.50 7.34 -5.78
CA THR A 107 7.12 6.86 -5.85
C THR A 107 7.03 5.68 -6.80
N TYR A 108 6.06 4.79 -6.57
CA TYR A 108 5.84 3.69 -7.53
C TYR A 108 5.46 4.20 -8.92
N GLU A 109 4.79 5.37 -9.02
CA GLU A 109 4.54 5.99 -10.33
C GLU A 109 5.85 6.33 -11.05
N ASP A 110 6.81 6.98 -10.35
CA ASP A 110 8.11 7.32 -10.92
C ASP A 110 8.95 6.08 -11.23
N LEU A 111 8.91 5.08 -10.36
CA LEU A 111 9.61 3.82 -10.54
C LEU A 111 9.08 3.06 -11.77
N VAL A 112 7.77 2.86 -11.87
CA VAL A 112 7.11 2.18 -12.99
C VAL A 112 7.38 2.93 -14.31
N ASP A 113 7.19 4.26 -14.34
CA ASP A 113 7.43 5.07 -15.55
C ASP A 113 8.91 5.03 -15.98
N THR A 114 9.86 4.80 -15.04
CA THR A 114 11.27 4.65 -15.35
C THR A 114 11.64 3.26 -15.90
N VAL A 115 11.04 2.18 -15.35
CA VAL A 115 11.48 0.81 -15.69
C VAL A 115 10.67 0.17 -16.83
N LEU A 116 9.41 0.57 -17.07
CA LEU A 116 8.59 0.04 -18.18
C LEU A 116 9.24 0.20 -19.56
N PRO A 117 9.94 1.30 -19.91
CA PRO A 117 10.64 1.40 -21.20
C PRO A 117 11.72 0.34 -21.40
N TYR A 118 12.23 -0.30 -20.35
CA TYR A 118 13.15 -1.43 -20.41
C TYR A 118 12.43 -2.79 -20.51
N GLY A 119 11.10 -2.82 -20.51
CA GLY A 119 10.30 -4.06 -20.51
C GLY A 119 10.16 -4.71 -19.13
N TYR A 120 10.31 -3.93 -18.06
CA TYR A 120 10.27 -4.40 -16.68
C TYR A 120 9.25 -3.64 -15.82
N SER A 121 8.81 -4.27 -14.75
CA SER A 121 8.04 -3.69 -13.65
C SER A 121 8.63 -4.14 -12.31
N PRO A 122 8.44 -3.41 -11.21
CA PRO A 122 8.61 -4.00 -9.88
C PRO A 122 7.73 -5.25 -9.74
N THR A 123 8.20 -6.25 -9.00
CA THR A 123 7.50 -7.53 -8.81
C THR A 123 6.12 -7.37 -8.15
N VAL A 124 5.98 -6.34 -7.30
CA VAL A 124 4.73 -5.92 -6.66
C VAL A 124 4.61 -4.40 -6.78
N VAL A 125 3.49 -3.92 -7.32
CA VAL A 125 3.21 -2.49 -7.48
C VAL A 125 1.95 -2.14 -6.69
N PRO A 126 2.07 -1.62 -5.45
CA PRO A 126 0.91 -1.17 -4.67
C PRO A 126 0.06 -0.16 -5.42
N GLN A 127 -1.25 -0.25 -5.27
CA GLN A 127 -2.26 0.37 -6.12
C GLN A 127 -2.21 1.90 -6.21
N LEU A 128 -1.61 2.57 -5.22
CA LEU A 128 -1.62 4.03 -5.16
C LEU A 128 -0.29 4.62 -5.66
N LYS A 129 -0.36 5.43 -6.70
CA LYS A 129 0.76 6.08 -7.36
C LYS A 129 1.73 6.81 -6.43
N THR A 130 1.23 7.32 -5.31
CA THR A 130 2.00 8.12 -4.34
C THR A 130 2.72 7.30 -3.27
N ILE A 131 2.50 6.00 -3.21
CA ILE A 131 3.27 5.12 -2.32
C ILE A 131 4.73 5.14 -2.78
N THR A 132 5.66 5.31 -1.85
CA THR A 132 7.10 5.26 -2.15
C THR A 132 7.63 3.85 -1.92
N LEU A 133 8.68 3.46 -2.67
CA LEU A 133 9.28 2.13 -2.50
C LEU A 133 9.74 1.89 -1.06
N GLY A 134 10.49 2.84 -0.47
CA GLY A 134 10.88 2.75 0.93
C GLY A 134 9.69 2.70 1.89
N GLY A 135 8.57 3.36 1.54
CA GLY A 135 7.33 3.30 2.33
C GLY A 135 6.62 1.95 2.25
N ALA A 136 6.61 1.29 1.09
CA ALA A 136 6.05 -0.05 0.94
C ALA A 136 6.89 -1.13 1.63
N VAL A 137 8.22 -1.00 1.57
CA VAL A 137 9.15 -1.93 2.22
C VAL A 137 9.11 -1.79 3.74
N THR A 138 9.17 -0.56 4.26
CA THR A 138 9.14 -0.32 5.72
C THR A 138 7.74 -0.32 6.34
N GLY A 139 6.72 -0.30 5.51
CA GLY A 139 5.32 -0.52 5.89
C GLY A 139 4.85 -1.85 5.35
N LEU A 140 3.78 -1.81 4.57
CA LEU A 140 3.27 -2.96 3.83
C LEU A 140 2.80 -2.47 2.46
N GLY A 141 2.89 -3.34 1.46
CA GLY A 141 2.30 -3.15 0.15
C GLY A 141 1.74 -4.48 -0.34
N VAL A 142 0.46 -4.51 -0.67
CA VAL A 142 -0.19 -5.71 -1.18
C VAL A 142 -0.77 -5.40 -2.56
N GLU A 143 -0.67 -6.35 -3.47
CA GLU A 143 -1.23 -6.29 -4.82
C GLU A 143 -1.45 -7.68 -5.41
N SER A 144 -2.21 -7.76 -6.48
CA SER A 144 -2.64 -8.97 -7.16
C SER A 144 -1.53 -9.94 -7.61
N ALA A 145 -0.26 -9.50 -7.59
CA ALA A 145 0.92 -10.35 -7.82
C ALA A 145 1.46 -11.02 -6.55
N CYS A 146 0.96 -10.67 -5.35
CA CYS A 146 1.53 -11.13 -4.08
C CYS A 146 1.40 -12.63 -3.85
N PHE A 147 0.43 -13.31 -4.46
CA PHE A 147 0.31 -14.76 -4.37
C PHE A 147 1.48 -15.49 -5.04
N ARG A 148 2.17 -14.83 -5.97
CA ARG A 148 3.27 -15.36 -6.78
C ARG A 148 4.62 -14.74 -6.40
N ASN A 149 4.64 -13.45 -6.11
CA ASN A 149 5.86 -12.66 -5.91
C ASN A 149 6.15 -12.32 -4.44
N GLY A 150 5.27 -12.68 -3.51
CA GLY A 150 5.39 -12.27 -2.11
C GLY A 150 5.10 -10.78 -1.91
N LEU A 151 5.67 -10.20 -0.87
CA LEU A 151 5.49 -8.79 -0.51
C LEU A 151 6.65 -7.92 -1.07
N PRO A 152 6.50 -6.59 -1.17
CA PRO A 152 7.52 -5.70 -1.76
C PRO A 152 8.92 -5.85 -1.17
N HIS A 153 9.04 -6.17 0.11
CA HIS A 153 10.34 -6.36 0.76
C HIS A 153 11.03 -7.67 0.38
N GLU A 154 10.31 -8.64 -0.18
CA GLU A 154 10.90 -9.89 -0.67
C GLU A 154 11.59 -9.73 -2.03
N ALA A 155 11.38 -8.61 -2.71
CA ALA A 155 12.13 -8.22 -3.91
C ALA A 155 13.48 -7.56 -3.60
N LEU A 156 13.81 -7.37 -2.31
CA LEU A 156 15.06 -6.70 -1.92
C LEU A 156 16.28 -7.60 -2.09
N ILE A 157 17.29 -7.06 -2.74
CA ILE A 157 18.62 -7.63 -2.84
C ILE A 157 19.52 -7.01 -1.76
N GLU A 158 19.43 -5.69 -1.60
CA GLU A 158 20.25 -4.89 -0.68
C GLU A 158 19.54 -3.56 -0.40
N MET A 159 19.78 -2.97 0.76
CA MET A 159 19.32 -1.62 1.05
C MET A 159 20.31 -0.83 1.90
N ASP A 160 20.28 0.50 1.77
CA ASP A 160 20.98 1.45 2.63
C ASP A 160 19.98 2.14 3.54
N VAL A 161 20.25 2.14 4.84
CA VAL A 161 19.36 2.63 5.88
C VAL A 161 20.02 3.73 6.68
N LEU A 162 19.39 4.91 6.77
CA LEU A 162 19.76 5.92 7.76
C LEU A 162 19.27 5.45 9.14
N THR A 163 20.19 5.17 10.03
CA THR A 163 19.91 4.70 11.40
C THR A 163 19.81 5.85 12.40
N GLY A 164 19.43 5.53 13.64
CA GLY A 164 19.38 6.50 14.76
C GLY A 164 20.75 7.02 15.20
N THR A 165 21.86 6.41 14.75
CA THR A 165 23.20 6.95 14.95
C THR A 165 23.55 8.08 13.97
N GLY A 166 22.73 8.30 12.93
CA GLY A 166 22.99 9.24 11.83
C GLY A 166 23.86 8.65 10.72
N GLU A 167 24.25 7.40 10.84
CA GLU A 167 25.00 6.68 9.80
C GLU A 167 24.05 6.04 8.78
N VAL A 168 24.51 5.91 7.55
CA VAL A 168 23.85 5.12 6.53
C VAL A 168 24.52 3.75 6.49
N VAL A 169 23.77 2.72 6.87
CA VAL A 169 24.22 1.34 7.00
C VAL A 169 23.67 0.51 5.86
N THR A 170 24.54 -0.19 5.14
CA THR A 170 24.11 -1.16 4.12
C THR A 170 23.74 -2.48 4.78
N CYS A 171 22.59 -3.04 4.41
CA CYS A 171 22.15 -4.34 4.87
C CYS A 171 21.59 -5.20 3.71
N SER A 172 21.78 -6.52 3.83
CA SER A 172 21.42 -7.52 2.84
C SER A 172 21.16 -8.88 3.53
N PRO A 173 20.76 -9.92 2.81
CA PRO A 173 20.68 -11.29 3.38
C PRO A 173 21.97 -11.81 4.00
N THR A 174 23.13 -11.21 3.69
CA THR A 174 24.45 -11.66 4.18
C THR A 174 25.22 -10.59 4.99
N GLN A 175 24.71 -9.37 5.09
CA GLN A 175 25.35 -8.27 5.80
C GLN A 175 24.32 -7.51 6.64
N ASN A 176 24.58 -7.28 7.92
CA ASN A 176 23.64 -6.64 8.85
C ASN A 176 22.25 -7.26 8.73
N VAL A 177 22.21 -8.58 8.79
CA VAL A 177 21.05 -9.43 8.46
C VAL A 177 19.88 -9.14 9.39
N ASP A 178 20.15 -8.83 10.64
CA ASP A 178 19.20 -8.42 11.65
C ASP A 178 18.44 -7.14 11.24
N LEU A 179 19.17 -6.12 10.78
CA LEU A 179 18.58 -4.88 10.28
C LEU A 179 17.81 -5.14 8.97
N PHE A 180 18.36 -5.97 8.06
CA PHE A 180 17.72 -6.33 6.81
C PHE A 180 16.34 -6.95 7.03
N ARG A 181 16.20 -7.82 8.03
CA ARG A 181 14.94 -8.47 8.38
C ARG A 181 14.02 -7.65 9.26
N GLY A 182 14.61 -6.78 10.09
CA GLY A 182 13.86 -5.95 11.00
C GLY A 182 13.30 -4.67 10.38
N LEU A 183 13.86 -4.19 9.27
CA LEU A 183 13.38 -2.95 8.65
C LEU A 183 12.02 -3.09 7.96
N PRO A 184 11.70 -4.19 7.24
CA PRO A 184 10.34 -4.43 6.75
C PRO A 184 9.32 -4.36 7.89
N ASN A 185 8.19 -3.69 7.63
CA ASN A 185 7.11 -3.45 8.59
C ASN A 185 7.50 -2.69 9.88
N SER A 186 8.68 -2.04 9.91
CA SER A 186 9.11 -1.21 11.05
C SER A 186 8.45 0.17 11.08
N TYR A 187 7.81 0.60 10.01
CA TYR A 187 7.17 1.92 9.86
C TYR A 187 8.10 3.08 10.26
N GLY A 188 9.41 2.90 10.04
CA GLY A 188 10.44 3.88 10.36
C GLY A 188 10.76 4.00 11.86
N SER A 189 10.48 2.97 12.67
CA SER A 189 10.90 2.91 14.07
C SER A 189 12.38 2.54 14.25
N LEU A 190 13.00 1.95 13.22
CA LEU A 190 14.39 1.51 13.21
C LEU A 190 15.29 2.36 12.31
N GLY A 191 14.70 3.17 11.42
CA GLY A 191 15.43 3.96 10.45
C GLY A 191 14.63 4.25 9.20
N TYR A 192 15.29 4.85 8.21
CA TYR A 192 14.68 5.19 6.93
C TYR A 192 15.51 4.65 5.78
N ALA A 193 14.87 3.89 4.88
CA ALA A 193 15.52 3.41 3.67
C ALA A 193 15.91 4.60 2.77
N VAL A 194 17.20 4.69 2.43
CA VAL A 194 17.79 5.74 1.60
C VAL A 194 17.92 5.25 0.16
N ARG A 195 18.40 4.01 -0.01
CA ARG A 195 18.49 3.29 -1.27
C ARG A 195 17.97 1.86 -1.08
N LEU A 196 17.34 1.32 -2.12
CA LEU A 196 16.91 -0.07 -2.19
C LEU A 196 17.32 -0.63 -3.56
N LYS A 197 18.05 -1.72 -3.57
CA LYS A 197 18.29 -2.51 -4.77
C LYS A 197 17.24 -3.62 -4.83
N ILE A 198 16.46 -3.63 -5.89
CA ILE A 198 15.34 -4.56 -6.06
C ILE A 198 15.48 -5.39 -7.34
N GLU A 199 14.91 -6.59 -7.31
CA GLU A 199 14.63 -7.33 -8.53
C GLU A 199 13.44 -6.72 -9.28
N LEU A 200 13.45 -6.90 -10.60
CA LEU A 200 12.39 -6.48 -11.50
C LEU A 200 11.84 -7.70 -12.25
N GLU A 201 10.57 -7.67 -12.57
CA GLU A 201 9.89 -8.68 -13.38
C GLU A 201 9.75 -8.20 -14.83
N LYS A 202 10.04 -9.07 -15.80
CA LYS A 202 9.69 -8.81 -17.20
C LYS A 202 8.19 -8.79 -17.37
N VAL A 203 7.70 -7.78 -18.05
CA VAL A 203 6.26 -7.63 -18.31
C VAL A 203 5.96 -7.52 -19.81
N LYS A 204 4.74 -7.89 -20.17
CA LYS A 204 4.20 -7.73 -21.52
C LYS A 204 3.39 -6.44 -21.62
N ASP A 205 3.03 -6.05 -22.85
CA ASP A 205 2.39 -4.76 -23.13
C ASP A 205 0.98 -4.64 -22.55
N TYR A 206 0.26 -5.77 -22.38
CA TYR A 206 -1.16 -5.79 -21.98
C TYR A 206 -1.41 -6.82 -20.88
N VAL A 207 -2.52 -6.60 -20.17
CA VAL A 207 -3.12 -7.57 -19.25
C VAL A 207 -4.55 -7.85 -19.72
N GLU A 208 -4.85 -9.11 -20.02
CA GLU A 208 -6.20 -9.61 -20.22
C GLU A 208 -6.81 -9.97 -18.87
N LEU A 209 -8.00 -9.45 -18.63
CA LEU A 209 -8.75 -9.65 -17.40
C LEU A 209 -9.95 -10.58 -17.63
N ARG A 210 -10.17 -11.46 -16.67
CA ARG A 210 -11.39 -12.26 -16.52
C ARG A 210 -11.98 -11.97 -15.16
N HIS A 211 -13.15 -11.37 -15.13
CA HIS A 211 -13.91 -11.18 -13.91
C HIS A 211 -14.88 -12.35 -13.76
N VAL A 212 -14.59 -13.22 -12.80
CA VAL A 212 -15.37 -14.44 -12.54
C VAL A 212 -16.29 -14.19 -11.37
N ARG A 213 -17.61 -14.34 -11.60
CA ARG A 213 -18.62 -14.15 -10.55
C ARG A 213 -18.84 -15.40 -9.74
N PHE A 214 -19.03 -15.22 -8.42
CA PHE A 214 -19.44 -16.23 -7.47
C PHE A 214 -20.67 -15.76 -6.70
N HIS A 215 -21.53 -16.71 -6.31
CA HIS A 215 -22.71 -16.49 -5.49
C HIS A 215 -22.54 -16.95 -4.05
N ASP A 216 -21.31 -17.33 -3.69
CA ASP A 216 -20.96 -17.86 -2.38
C ASP A 216 -19.47 -17.60 -2.12
N VAL A 217 -19.16 -17.10 -0.93
CA VAL A 217 -17.79 -16.79 -0.51
C VAL A 217 -16.91 -18.04 -0.32
N HIS A 218 -17.52 -19.20 0.03
CA HIS A 218 -16.79 -20.46 0.14
C HIS A 218 -16.28 -20.91 -1.23
N ALA A 219 -17.15 -20.93 -2.24
CA ALA A 219 -16.77 -21.29 -3.61
C ALA A 219 -15.72 -20.32 -4.19
N LEU A 220 -15.80 -19.01 -3.89
CA LEU A 220 -14.78 -18.03 -4.24
C LEU A 220 -13.44 -18.37 -3.58
N THR A 221 -13.45 -18.69 -2.29
CA THR A 221 -12.23 -18.99 -1.52
C THR A 221 -11.57 -20.27 -2.02
N GLU A 222 -12.31 -21.36 -2.21
CA GLU A 222 -11.79 -22.60 -2.78
C GLU A 222 -11.15 -22.41 -4.16
N THR A 223 -11.80 -21.61 -5.03
CA THR A 223 -11.26 -21.28 -6.35
C THR A 223 -10.00 -20.43 -6.25
N MET A 224 -9.96 -19.46 -5.33
CA MET A 224 -8.78 -18.64 -5.07
C MET A 224 -7.59 -19.50 -4.63
N GLU A 225 -7.77 -20.42 -3.68
CA GLU A 225 -6.73 -21.35 -3.24
C GLU A 225 -6.22 -22.23 -4.40
N GLN A 226 -7.14 -22.78 -5.19
CA GLN A 226 -6.76 -23.59 -6.36
C GLN A 226 -5.89 -22.78 -7.33
N ILE A 227 -6.23 -21.52 -7.60
CA ILE A 227 -5.42 -20.65 -8.47
C ILE A 227 -4.05 -20.36 -7.86
N VAL A 228 -3.99 -20.09 -6.56
CA VAL A 228 -2.70 -19.88 -5.86
C VAL A 228 -1.78 -21.08 -5.96
N GLU A 229 -2.33 -22.30 -5.89
CA GLU A 229 -1.56 -23.55 -5.97
C GLU A 229 -1.15 -23.90 -7.40
N THR A 230 -2.02 -23.64 -8.38
CA THR A 230 -1.79 -24.12 -9.76
C THR A 230 -1.24 -23.04 -10.70
N GLY A 231 -1.47 -21.76 -10.39
CA GLY A 231 -1.21 -20.64 -11.31
C GLY A 231 -2.16 -20.57 -12.50
N GLU A 232 -3.26 -21.35 -12.49
CA GLU A 232 -4.19 -21.47 -13.63
C GLU A 232 -5.65 -21.51 -13.20
N HIS A 233 -6.54 -21.07 -14.09
CA HIS A 233 -7.97 -21.24 -13.96
C HIS A 233 -8.59 -21.50 -15.33
N ASP A 234 -9.39 -22.58 -15.46
CA ASP A 234 -10.00 -23.03 -16.72
C ASP A 234 -9.00 -23.20 -17.86
N GLY A 235 -7.78 -23.68 -17.56
CA GLY A 235 -6.72 -23.91 -18.54
C GLY A 235 -6.03 -22.65 -19.06
N GLU A 236 -6.27 -21.50 -18.45
CA GLU A 236 -5.57 -20.24 -18.72
C GLU A 236 -4.71 -19.85 -17.52
N SER A 237 -3.45 -19.40 -17.77
CA SER A 237 -2.56 -18.91 -16.71
C SER A 237 -3.09 -17.65 -16.04
N VAL A 238 -2.73 -17.48 -14.77
CA VAL A 238 -3.08 -16.31 -13.95
C VAL A 238 -1.79 -15.69 -13.42
N ASP A 239 -1.47 -14.49 -13.92
CA ASP A 239 -0.32 -13.71 -13.45
C ASP A 239 -0.68 -12.77 -12.31
N TYR A 240 -1.94 -12.36 -12.23
CA TYR A 240 -2.48 -11.44 -11.24
C TYR A 240 -3.81 -11.96 -10.73
N LEU A 241 -3.99 -11.94 -9.41
CA LEU A 241 -5.19 -12.46 -8.72
C LEU A 241 -5.59 -11.52 -7.59
N ASP A 242 -6.76 -10.92 -7.72
CA ASP A 242 -7.42 -10.22 -6.62
C ASP A 242 -8.93 -10.48 -6.66
N GLY A 243 -9.65 -10.09 -5.60
CA GLY A 243 -11.10 -10.29 -5.48
C GLY A 243 -11.81 -9.05 -4.98
N ALA A 244 -13.11 -9.00 -5.22
CA ALA A 244 -13.99 -7.98 -4.68
C ALA A 244 -15.30 -8.61 -4.21
N VAL A 245 -15.68 -8.35 -2.96
CA VAL A 245 -16.91 -8.86 -2.33
C VAL A 245 -17.86 -7.69 -2.09
N PHE A 246 -19.00 -7.67 -2.78
CA PHE A 246 -20.04 -6.67 -2.61
C PHE A 246 -21.11 -7.14 -1.61
N SER A 247 -21.34 -8.43 -1.55
CA SER A 247 -22.14 -9.14 -0.54
C SER A 247 -21.72 -10.59 -0.49
N LEU A 248 -22.22 -11.35 0.49
CA LEU A 248 -21.94 -12.80 0.57
C LEU A 248 -22.43 -13.60 -0.64
N GLU A 249 -23.37 -13.04 -1.42
CA GLU A 249 -23.96 -13.63 -2.64
C GLU A 249 -23.47 -12.95 -3.94
N GLU A 250 -22.68 -11.87 -3.81
CA GLU A 250 -22.13 -11.15 -4.94
C GLU A 250 -20.64 -10.88 -4.75
N CYS A 251 -19.83 -11.79 -5.23
CA CYS A 251 -18.38 -11.71 -5.13
C CYS A 251 -17.70 -12.12 -6.44
N TYR A 252 -16.48 -11.61 -6.67
CA TYR A 252 -15.75 -11.74 -7.92
C TYR A 252 -14.28 -12.02 -7.67
N LEU A 253 -13.67 -12.86 -8.52
CA LEU A 253 -12.23 -12.93 -8.72
C LEU A 253 -11.85 -12.21 -10.01
N MET A 254 -10.85 -11.37 -9.95
CA MET A 254 -10.25 -10.70 -11.08
C MET A 254 -8.93 -11.41 -11.42
N LEU A 255 -8.94 -12.12 -12.54
CA LEU A 255 -7.81 -12.92 -13.02
C LEU A 255 -7.14 -12.18 -14.17
N GLY A 256 -5.88 -11.78 -13.98
CA GLY A 256 -5.10 -11.09 -15.00
C GLY A 256 -4.06 -12.01 -15.62
N ARG A 257 -3.95 -11.98 -16.96
CA ARG A 257 -2.92 -12.69 -17.73
C ARG A 257 -2.16 -11.69 -18.60
N GLN A 258 -0.84 -11.68 -18.51
CA GLN A 258 0.00 -10.85 -19.36
C GLN A 258 0.02 -11.35 -20.81
N THR A 259 -0.07 -10.43 -21.77
CA THR A 259 -0.04 -10.75 -23.20
C THR A 259 0.58 -9.63 -24.03
N ASP A 260 1.26 -10.00 -25.13
CA ASP A 260 1.72 -9.07 -26.17
C ASP A 260 0.74 -8.97 -27.34
N GLU A 261 -0.36 -9.73 -27.31
CA GLU A 261 -1.36 -9.68 -28.36
C GLU A 261 -2.10 -8.33 -28.36
N PRO A 262 -2.01 -7.56 -29.44
CA PRO A 262 -2.68 -6.26 -29.50
C PRO A 262 -4.20 -6.42 -29.58
N GLY A 263 -4.93 -5.45 -29.02
CA GLY A 263 -6.38 -5.43 -29.06
C GLY A 263 -6.96 -4.19 -28.40
N PRO A 264 -8.28 -3.99 -28.47
CA PRO A 264 -8.90 -2.84 -27.82
C PRO A 264 -8.73 -2.90 -26.30
N THR A 265 -8.37 -1.77 -25.70
CA THR A 265 -8.20 -1.62 -24.25
C THR A 265 -9.29 -0.72 -23.68
N SER A 266 -9.70 -0.99 -22.44
CA SER A 266 -10.59 -0.12 -21.68
C SER A 266 -9.86 1.08 -21.11
N ASP A 267 -10.56 2.21 -20.98
CA ASP A 267 -10.09 3.45 -20.37
C ASP A 267 -11.01 3.85 -19.21
N TYR A 268 -10.56 3.59 -17.99
CA TYR A 268 -11.31 3.85 -16.75
C TYR A 268 -11.22 5.31 -16.26
N THR A 269 -10.54 6.15 -17.01
CA THR A 269 -10.47 7.60 -16.72
C THR A 269 -11.60 8.40 -17.39
N ARG A 270 -12.50 7.73 -18.11
CA ARG A 270 -13.64 8.37 -18.79
C ARG A 270 -14.96 8.05 -18.09
N ASP A 271 -15.85 7.35 -18.77
CA ASP A 271 -17.24 7.15 -18.33
C ASP A 271 -17.41 5.92 -17.42
N ARG A 272 -16.39 5.04 -17.34
CA ARG A 272 -16.44 3.80 -16.58
C ARG A 272 -15.62 3.92 -15.30
N ILE A 273 -15.99 3.14 -14.29
CA ILE A 273 -15.31 3.03 -13.00
C ILE A 273 -14.87 1.58 -12.86
N TYR A 274 -13.58 1.35 -12.63
CA TYR A 274 -13.01 -0.01 -12.65
C TYR A 274 -13.80 -0.97 -11.75
N TYR A 275 -13.89 -0.69 -10.46
CA TYR A 275 -14.52 -1.63 -9.53
C TYR A 275 -16.03 -1.83 -9.79
N ARG A 276 -16.73 -0.82 -10.34
CA ARG A 276 -18.13 -0.98 -10.79
C ARG A 276 -18.25 -1.80 -12.07
N SER A 277 -17.22 -1.77 -12.90
CA SER A 277 -17.18 -2.54 -14.16
C SER A 277 -16.90 -4.03 -13.93
N ILE A 278 -16.46 -4.42 -12.73
CA ILE A 278 -16.30 -5.81 -12.31
C ILE A 278 -17.68 -6.48 -12.20
N GLN A 279 -18.69 -5.74 -11.72
CA GLN A 279 -20.03 -6.26 -11.50
C GLN A 279 -20.75 -6.61 -12.81
N HIS A 280 -21.21 -7.84 -12.93
CA HIS A 280 -21.99 -8.33 -14.05
C HIS A 280 -22.94 -9.46 -13.60
N PRO A 281 -24.04 -9.72 -14.32
CA PRO A 281 -25.09 -10.61 -13.81
C PRO A 281 -24.68 -12.08 -13.73
N GLU A 282 -23.91 -12.59 -14.69
CA GLU A 282 -23.57 -14.03 -14.74
C GLU A 282 -22.29 -14.31 -15.56
N GLY A 283 -21.58 -15.37 -15.18
CA GLY A 283 -20.48 -15.95 -15.94
C GLY A 283 -19.16 -15.20 -15.80
N VAL A 284 -18.46 -15.00 -16.90
CA VAL A 284 -17.14 -14.37 -16.97
C VAL A 284 -17.17 -13.15 -17.87
N LEU A 285 -16.85 -12.00 -17.31
CA LEU A 285 -16.64 -10.77 -18.09
C LEU A 285 -15.16 -10.66 -18.46
N ARG A 286 -14.88 -10.43 -19.75
CA ARG A 286 -13.51 -10.21 -20.22
C ARG A 286 -13.26 -8.73 -20.48
N ASP A 287 -12.05 -8.28 -20.12
CA ASP A 287 -11.56 -6.93 -20.38
C ASP A 287 -10.07 -6.96 -20.74
N ARG A 288 -9.52 -5.85 -21.19
CA ARG A 288 -8.09 -5.72 -21.48
C ARG A 288 -7.63 -4.31 -21.16
N LEU A 289 -6.46 -4.21 -20.52
CA LEU A 289 -5.78 -2.94 -20.21
C LEU A 289 -4.35 -2.97 -20.76
N SER A 290 -3.75 -1.80 -21.01
CA SER A 290 -2.30 -1.71 -21.08
C SER A 290 -1.71 -2.12 -19.72
N ILE A 291 -0.48 -2.62 -19.70
CA ILE A 291 0.18 -2.97 -18.42
C ILE A 291 0.17 -1.78 -17.46
N ARG A 292 0.47 -0.58 -17.94
CA ARG A 292 0.46 0.62 -17.10
C ARG A 292 -0.92 0.96 -16.55
N ASP A 293 -1.97 0.89 -17.36
CA ASP A 293 -3.34 1.16 -16.89
C ASP A 293 -3.82 0.08 -15.92
N TYR A 294 -3.38 -1.17 -16.11
CA TYR A 294 -3.65 -2.25 -15.17
C TYR A 294 -3.02 -1.98 -13.81
N LEU A 295 -1.73 -1.61 -13.75
CA LEU A 295 -1.04 -1.29 -12.50
C LEU A 295 -1.73 -0.16 -11.72
N TRP A 296 -2.38 0.79 -12.43
CA TRP A 296 -3.03 1.94 -11.81
C TRP A 296 -4.57 1.89 -11.83
N ARG A 297 -5.17 0.74 -12.11
CA ARG A 297 -6.63 0.57 -12.23
C ARG A 297 -7.41 1.01 -10.98
N TRP A 298 -6.83 0.81 -9.80
CA TRP A 298 -7.41 1.20 -8.52
C TRP A 298 -7.14 2.67 -8.14
N ASP A 299 -6.03 3.26 -8.60
CA ASP A 299 -5.64 4.64 -8.27
C ASP A 299 -6.63 5.67 -8.81
N VAL A 300 -7.20 5.42 -9.99
CA VAL A 300 -8.10 6.35 -10.71
C VAL A 300 -9.30 6.77 -9.85
N ASP A 301 -9.84 5.85 -9.10
CA ASP A 301 -10.98 6.09 -8.19
C ASP A 301 -10.59 5.89 -6.71
N TRP A 302 -9.28 5.72 -6.46
CA TRP A 302 -8.75 5.40 -5.13
C TRP A 302 -9.61 4.31 -4.48
N PHE A 303 -9.63 3.14 -5.11
CA PHE A 303 -10.62 2.10 -4.89
C PHE A 303 -12.05 2.67 -5.10
N TRP A 304 -12.86 2.69 -4.08
CA TRP A 304 -14.23 3.22 -4.10
C TRP A 304 -14.39 4.56 -3.38
N ALA A 305 -13.30 5.16 -2.89
CA ALA A 305 -13.34 6.42 -2.15
C ALA A 305 -13.85 7.60 -3.01
N SER A 306 -13.72 7.54 -4.33
CA SER A 306 -14.29 8.52 -5.27
C SER A 306 -15.81 8.72 -5.12
N ARG A 307 -16.51 7.72 -4.56
CA ARG A 307 -17.95 7.83 -4.23
C ARG A 307 -18.23 9.01 -3.30
N ALA A 308 -17.37 9.22 -2.30
CA ALA A 308 -17.51 10.32 -1.34
C ALA A 308 -17.40 11.72 -1.97
N PHE A 309 -16.73 11.82 -3.13
CA PHE A 309 -16.55 13.09 -3.87
C PHE A 309 -17.56 13.28 -5.00
N GLY A 310 -18.51 12.36 -5.17
CA GLY A 310 -19.52 12.39 -6.21
C GLY A 310 -19.00 12.08 -7.62
N THR A 311 -17.72 11.71 -7.79
CA THR A 311 -17.13 11.41 -9.11
C THR A 311 -17.64 10.12 -9.74
N GLN A 312 -18.45 9.36 -9.01
CA GLN A 312 -19.17 8.20 -9.55
C GLN A 312 -20.49 8.57 -10.21
N ASN A 313 -20.97 9.81 -10.06
CA ASN A 313 -22.08 10.30 -10.85
C ASN A 313 -21.61 10.57 -12.30
N PRO A 314 -22.22 9.99 -13.34
CA PRO A 314 -21.76 10.12 -14.73
C PRO A 314 -21.63 11.57 -15.21
N THR A 315 -22.51 12.46 -14.76
CA THR A 315 -22.49 13.89 -15.13
C THR A 315 -21.29 14.59 -14.48
N ILE A 316 -21.05 14.34 -13.19
CA ILE A 316 -19.91 14.92 -12.47
C ILE A 316 -18.61 14.38 -13.04
N ARG A 317 -18.53 13.06 -13.29
CA ARG A 317 -17.34 12.40 -13.85
C ARG A 317 -16.97 12.95 -15.22
N ARG A 318 -17.95 13.17 -16.10
CA ARG A 318 -17.72 13.76 -17.43
C ARG A 318 -17.17 15.19 -17.37
N MET A 319 -17.52 15.96 -16.34
CA MET A 319 -17.00 17.31 -16.10
C MET A 319 -15.70 17.34 -15.29
N TRP A 320 -15.32 16.20 -14.67
CA TRP A 320 -14.13 16.13 -13.84
C TRP A 320 -12.88 16.04 -14.73
N PRO A 321 -11.85 16.88 -14.49
CA PRO A 321 -10.60 16.76 -15.26
C PRO A 321 -9.96 15.38 -15.06
N ARG A 322 -9.60 14.72 -16.16
CA ARG A 322 -9.09 13.34 -16.18
C ARG A 322 -7.83 13.17 -15.34
N ASP A 323 -6.92 14.12 -15.39
CA ASP A 323 -5.65 14.17 -14.64
C ASP A 323 -5.85 14.33 -13.13
N LEU A 324 -7.04 14.69 -12.69
CA LEU A 324 -7.42 14.76 -11.28
C LEU A 324 -8.15 13.50 -10.79
N LEU A 325 -8.39 12.51 -11.65
CA LEU A 325 -8.84 11.18 -11.27
C LEU A 325 -7.63 10.36 -10.81
N ARG A 326 -7.16 10.65 -9.59
CA ARG A 326 -6.00 10.00 -9.01
C ARG A 326 -5.93 10.22 -7.49
N SER A 327 -5.38 9.24 -6.79
CA SER A 327 -5.26 9.25 -5.33
C SER A 327 -4.59 10.51 -4.79
N SER A 328 -3.55 11.01 -5.45
CA SER A 328 -2.83 12.23 -5.04
C SER A 328 -3.69 13.49 -4.98
N PHE A 329 -4.77 13.54 -5.78
CA PHE A 329 -5.72 14.65 -5.72
C PHE A 329 -6.77 14.44 -4.62
N TYR A 330 -7.30 13.24 -4.50
CA TYR A 330 -8.25 12.90 -3.42
C TYR A 330 -7.65 13.12 -2.03
N TRP A 331 -6.36 12.82 -1.85
CA TRP A 331 -5.64 13.14 -0.61
C TRP A 331 -5.63 14.62 -0.25
N LYS A 332 -5.56 15.51 -1.22
CA LYS A 332 -5.65 16.96 -0.95
C LYS A 332 -7.03 17.34 -0.42
N ILE A 333 -8.08 16.73 -0.96
CA ILE A 333 -9.46 16.96 -0.50
C ILE A 333 -9.64 16.45 0.93
N ILE A 334 -9.15 15.24 1.22
CA ILE A 334 -9.18 14.67 2.59
C ILE A 334 -8.34 15.49 3.57
N GLY A 335 -7.19 16.02 3.14
CA GLY A 335 -6.40 16.92 3.97
C GLY A 335 -7.16 18.19 4.37
N TRP A 336 -8.03 18.68 3.49
CA TRP A 336 -8.92 19.79 3.79
C TRP A 336 -10.09 19.38 4.68
N ASP A 337 -10.69 18.22 4.44
CA ASP A 337 -11.73 17.67 5.30
C ASP A 337 -11.22 17.53 6.74
N ARG A 338 -10.05 16.91 6.94
CA ARG A 338 -9.40 16.78 8.24
C ARG A 338 -9.10 18.12 8.93
N LYS A 339 -8.78 19.16 8.15
CA LYS A 339 -8.46 20.50 8.70
C LYS A 339 -9.69 21.26 9.15
N TYR A 340 -10.83 21.05 8.50
CA TYR A 340 -12.04 21.87 8.69
C TYR A 340 -13.25 21.07 9.20
N ASP A 341 -13.10 19.75 9.42
CA ASP A 341 -14.14 18.82 9.87
C ASP A 341 -15.42 18.92 9.02
N LEU A 342 -15.24 19.01 7.69
CA LEU A 342 -16.35 19.30 6.77
C LEU A 342 -17.35 18.15 6.71
N ALA A 343 -16.89 16.92 6.70
CA ALA A 343 -17.75 15.73 6.67
C ALA A 343 -18.59 15.65 7.94
N ASP A 344 -17.98 15.81 9.12
CA ASP A 344 -18.68 15.75 10.41
C ASP A 344 -19.70 16.88 10.57
N ARG A 345 -19.38 18.08 10.05
CA ARG A 345 -20.33 19.20 10.03
C ARG A 345 -21.52 18.96 9.11
N ILE A 346 -21.31 18.28 7.98
CA ILE A 346 -22.38 17.91 7.04
C ILE A 346 -23.29 16.85 7.68
N GLU A 347 -22.71 15.82 8.32
CA GLU A 347 -23.48 14.80 9.04
C GLU A 347 -24.29 15.43 10.19
N ALA A 348 -23.68 16.27 11.00
CA ALA A 348 -24.36 17.01 12.07
C ALA A 348 -25.50 17.91 11.56
N ALA A 349 -25.29 18.60 10.45
CA ALA A 349 -26.33 19.42 9.81
C ALA A 349 -27.52 18.60 9.28
N ASN A 350 -27.29 17.32 8.97
CA ASN A 350 -28.31 16.38 8.54
C ASN A 350 -28.91 15.54 9.71
N ASN A 351 -28.57 15.87 10.96
CA ASN A 351 -28.98 15.12 12.17
C ASN A 351 -28.58 13.64 12.13
N ARG A 352 -27.42 13.34 11.53
CA ARG A 352 -26.83 11.99 11.51
C ARG A 352 -25.75 11.87 12.58
N PRO A 353 -25.53 10.65 13.16
CA PRO A 353 -24.44 10.44 14.10
C PRO A 353 -23.09 10.69 13.44
N ALA A 354 -22.10 11.09 14.25
CA ALA A 354 -20.70 11.11 13.82
C ALA A 354 -20.28 9.71 13.31
N ARG A 355 -19.24 9.66 12.51
CA ARG A 355 -18.78 8.41 11.91
C ARG A 355 -17.38 8.04 12.36
N GLU A 356 -17.21 6.80 12.78
CA GLU A 356 -15.91 6.18 12.99
C GLU A 356 -15.35 5.73 11.63
N ARG A 357 -14.12 6.14 11.32
CA ARG A 357 -13.42 5.68 10.11
C ARG A 357 -12.98 4.23 10.31
N VAL A 358 -13.30 3.38 9.34
CA VAL A 358 -12.90 1.98 9.33
C VAL A 358 -12.11 1.76 8.05
N VAL A 359 -10.78 1.85 8.18
CA VAL A 359 -9.82 1.73 7.10
C VAL A 359 -8.77 0.75 7.56
N GLN A 360 -8.87 -0.49 7.12
CA GLN A 360 -7.96 -1.56 7.52
C GLN A 360 -7.68 -2.50 6.36
N ASP A 361 -6.49 -3.09 6.39
CA ASP A 361 -6.14 -4.31 5.71
C ASP A 361 -5.74 -5.33 6.79
N ILE A 362 -6.37 -6.49 6.74
CA ILE A 362 -6.10 -7.61 7.64
C ILE A 362 -5.79 -8.85 6.82
N GLU A 363 -5.06 -9.77 7.39
CA GLU A 363 -4.70 -11.04 6.76
C GLU A 363 -5.27 -12.19 7.59
N VAL A 364 -6.00 -13.07 6.91
CA VAL A 364 -6.48 -14.35 7.44
C VAL A 364 -6.12 -15.48 6.47
N THR A 365 -6.09 -16.71 6.96
CA THR A 365 -5.93 -17.86 6.09
C THR A 365 -7.21 -18.12 5.29
N PRO A 366 -7.15 -18.77 4.11
CA PRO A 366 -8.34 -19.14 3.35
C PRO A 366 -9.37 -19.93 4.17
N GLU A 367 -8.92 -20.80 5.08
CA GLU A 367 -9.81 -21.54 5.98
C GLU A 367 -10.71 -20.61 6.81
N HIS A 368 -10.20 -19.46 7.24
CA HIS A 368 -10.91 -18.50 8.08
C HIS A 368 -11.54 -17.34 7.30
N LEU A 369 -11.27 -17.20 6.02
CA LEU A 369 -11.78 -16.10 5.20
C LEU A 369 -13.31 -16.06 5.13
N PRO A 370 -14.03 -17.17 4.86
CA PRO A 370 -15.49 -17.16 4.85
C PRO A 370 -16.08 -16.74 6.20
N GLU A 371 -15.56 -17.28 7.31
CA GLU A 371 -16.02 -16.93 8.66
C GLU A 371 -15.82 -15.43 8.96
N PHE A 372 -14.66 -14.85 8.54
CA PHE A 372 -14.43 -13.43 8.71
C PHE A 372 -15.40 -12.58 7.89
N LEU A 373 -15.62 -12.92 6.61
CA LEU A 373 -16.51 -12.18 5.72
C LEU A 373 -17.97 -12.24 6.18
N GLU A 374 -18.46 -13.42 6.59
CA GLU A 374 -19.80 -13.60 7.15
C GLU A 374 -19.99 -12.73 8.40
N TRP A 375 -19.05 -12.81 9.34
CA TRP A 375 -19.08 -11.97 10.53
C TRP A 375 -19.07 -10.48 10.17
N PHE A 376 -18.20 -10.05 9.24
CA PHE A 376 -18.03 -8.65 8.86
C PHE A 376 -19.29 -8.06 8.23
N PHE A 377 -19.87 -8.74 7.23
CA PHE A 377 -21.10 -8.29 6.57
C PHE A 377 -22.33 -8.32 7.47
N HIS A 378 -22.33 -9.16 8.52
CA HIS A 378 -23.38 -9.12 9.54
C HIS A 378 -23.15 -7.99 10.58
N SER A 379 -21.91 -7.53 10.74
CA SER A 379 -21.55 -6.53 11.75
C SER A 379 -21.67 -5.08 11.24
N CYS A 380 -21.54 -4.86 9.94
CA CYS A 380 -21.59 -3.51 9.36
C CYS A 380 -22.01 -3.54 7.87
N GLU A 381 -22.36 -2.35 7.36
CA GLU A 381 -22.76 -2.13 5.96
C GLU A 381 -21.59 -1.60 5.09
N ILE A 382 -20.36 -2.09 5.31
CA ILE A 382 -19.20 -1.69 4.52
C ILE A 382 -19.08 -2.59 3.29
N GLU A 383 -19.17 -1.96 2.10
CA GLU A 383 -19.00 -2.59 0.79
C GLU A 383 -18.30 -1.65 -0.19
N PRO A 384 -17.58 -2.16 -1.17
CA PRO A 384 -17.08 -3.52 -1.29
C PRO A 384 -15.92 -3.81 -0.33
N VAL A 385 -15.58 -5.10 -0.20
CA VAL A 385 -14.35 -5.58 0.46
C VAL A 385 -13.41 -6.09 -0.64
N TRP A 386 -12.13 -5.71 -0.57
CA TRP A 386 -11.11 -6.19 -1.50
C TRP A 386 -10.38 -7.40 -0.90
N LEU A 387 -10.11 -8.39 -1.75
CA LEU A 387 -9.38 -9.60 -1.38
C LEU A 387 -8.10 -9.69 -2.21
N CYS A 388 -6.98 -10.03 -1.57
CA CYS A 388 -5.73 -10.23 -2.29
C CYS A 388 -4.94 -11.38 -1.65
N PRO A 389 -4.76 -12.52 -2.32
CA PRO A 389 -3.96 -13.61 -1.77
C PRO A 389 -2.48 -13.25 -1.74
N ILE A 390 -1.82 -13.68 -0.67
CA ILE A 390 -0.40 -13.48 -0.40
C ILE A 390 0.24 -14.83 -0.11
N ARG A 391 1.43 -15.05 -0.66
CA ARG A 391 2.27 -16.19 -0.32
C ARG A 391 3.70 -15.73 -0.11
N ILE A 392 4.19 -15.84 1.11
CA ILE A 392 5.56 -15.47 1.46
C ILE A 392 6.53 -16.42 0.78
N ARG A 393 7.56 -15.89 0.11
CA ARG A 393 8.52 -16.65 -0.68
C ARG A 393 9.50 -17.45 0.20
N GLY A 394 9.93 -16.89 1.32
CA GLY A 394 10.92 -17.50 2.20
C GLY A 394 12.35 -17.54 1.64
N THR A 395 12.54 -17.00 0.43
CA THR A 395 13.83 -16.90 -0.25
C THR A 395 14.13 -15.49 -0.66
N GLY A 396 15.42 -15.14 -0.72
CA GLY A 396 15.87 -13.87 -1.30
C GLY A 396 15.59 -13.79 -2.79
N ALA A 397 15.82 -12.61 -3.37
CA ALA A 397 15.67 -12.35 -4.80
C ALA A 397 16.56 -13.25 -5.68
N ASP A 398 17.68 -13.71 -5.16
CA ASP A 398 18.61 -14.64 -5.81
C ASP A 398 18.26 -16.14 -5.59
N GLY A 399 17.13 -16.42 -4.91
CA GLY A 399 16.70 -17.77 -4.56
C GLY A 399 17.42 -18.36 -3.35
N SER A 400 18.31 -17.61 -2.68
CA SER A 400 18.98 -18.07 -1.45
C SER A 400 17.98 -18.14 -0.28
N GLU A 401 18.19 -19.05 0.66
CA GLU A 401 17.42 -19.08 1.89
C GLU A 401 17.64 -17.77 2.69
N LEU A 402 16.54 -17.09 3.06
CA LEU A 402 16.59 -15.87 3.88
C LEU A 402 17.11 -16.16 5.29
N VAL A 403 16.82 -17.36 5.81
CA VAL A 403 17.23 -17.79 7.15
C VAL A 403 18.11 -19.03 7.02
N GLY A 404 19.42 -18.87 7.20
CA GLY A 404 20.38 -19.99 7.24
C GLY A 404 20.25 -20.83 8.52
N GLU A 405 21.07 -21.89 8.62
CA GLU A 405 21.26 -22.66 9.86
C GLU A 405 22.04 -21.82 10.87
N GLY A 406 21.36 -21.06 11.67
CA GLY A 406 21.95 -20.22 12.69
C GLY A 406 20.99 -19.09 13.01
N GLU A 407 20.57 -18.99 14.23
CA GLU A 407 19.56 -18.07 14.68
C GLU A 407 19.91 -16.63 14.31
N THR A 408 19.02 -16.02 13.56
CA THR A 408 18.90 -14.57 13.52
C THR A 408 17.85 -14.17 14.55
N LEU A 409 18.14 -13.23 15.40
CA LEU A 409 17.22 -12.72 16.42
C LEU A 409 15.82 -12.52 15.84
N GLY A 410 14.82 -13.19 16.40
CA GLY A 410 13.41 -13.00 16.09
C GLY A 410 12.89 -13.59 14.77
N ALA A 411 13.75 -14.15 13.89
CA ALA A 411 13.37 -14.78 12.64
C ALA A 411 13.69 -16.27 12.63
N ASP A 412 12.82 -17.06 12.06
CA ASP A 412 13.04 -18.48 11.74
C ASP A 412 12.70 -18.76 10.27
N LYS A 413 12.87 -20.02 9.81
CA LYS A 413 12.60 -20.39 8.42
C LYS A 413 11.11 -20.27 8.04
N GLU A 414 10.23 -20.40 9.01
CA GLU A 414 8.79 -20.29 8.80
C GLU A 414 8.33 -18.83 8.82
N HIS A 415 9.01 -17.97 9.60
CA HIS A 415 8.67 -16.55 9.78
C HIS A 415 9.91 -15.67 9.56
N PRO A 416 10.35 -15.47 8.30
CA PRO A 416 11.59 -14.75 8.00
C PRO A 416 11.50 -13.23 8.27
N TRP A 417 10.29 -12.70 8.46
CA TRP A 417 10.01 -11.27 8.65
C TRP A 417 9.35 -11.02 10.01
N PRO A 418 10.15 -10.82 11.08
CA PRO A 418 9.65 -10.84 12.46
C PRO A 418 8.59 -9.80 12.79
N LEU A 419 8.59 -8.63 12.12
CA LEU A 419 7.62 -7.57 12.38
C LEU A 419 6.28 -7.78 11.64
N TYR A 420 6.21 -8.80 10.81
CA TYR A 420 4.98 -9.22 10.12
C TYR A 420 5.07 -10.72 9.81
N PRO A 421 4.91 -11.57 10.84
CA PRO A 421 5.32 -12.98 10.78
C PRO A 421 4.30 -13.87 10.08
N LEU A 422 4.05 -13.62 8.79
CA LEU A 422 3.30 -14.56 7.96
C LEU A 422 4.15 -15.82 7.70
N THR A 423 3.50 -16.98 7.69
CA THR A 423 4.16 -18.28 7.54
C THR A 423 4.51 -18.54 6.09
N VAL A 424 5.78 -18.94 5.83
CA VAL A 424 6.26 -19.32 4.51
C VAL A 424 5.49 -20.53 3.98
N GLY A 425 5.12 -20.48 2.70
CA GLY A 425 4.39 -21.55 2.03
C GLY A 425 2.91 -21.64 2.35
N GLN A 426 2.43 -20.91 3.35
CA GLN A 426 1.01 -20.77 3.65
C GLN A 426 0.39 -19.66 2.80
N THR A 427 -0.81 -19.90 2.30
CA THR A 427 -1.61 -18.83 1.67
C THR A 427 -2.28 -18.00 2.74
N TRP A 428 -2.13 -16.68 2.63
CA TRP A 428 -2.85 -15.66 3.39
C TRP A 428 -3.72 -14.86 2.44
N VAL A 429 -4.83 -14.34 2.92
CA VAL A 429 -5.68 -13.44 2.13
C VAL A 429 -5.75 -12.11 2.85
N ASN A 430 -5.23 -11.08 2.20
CA ASN A 430 -5.46 -9.70 2.62
C ASN A 430 -6.90 -9.33 2.35
N VAL A 431 -7.58 -8.81 3.37
CA VAL A 431 -8.95 -8.33 3.32
C VAL A 431 -8.95 -6.84 3.60
N GLY A 432 -9.12 -6.06 2.54
CA GLY A 432 -9.08 -4.60 2.57
C GLY A 432 -10.47 -3.98 2.55
N PHE A 433 -10.75 -3.08 3.50
CA PHE A 433 -12.00 -2.33 3.55
C PHE A 433 -11.78 -0.89 4.01
N TRP A 434 -12.34 0.05 3.24
CA TRP A 434 -12.13 1.49 3.41
C TRP A 434 -13.45 2.22 3.40
N SER A 435 -13.96 2.55 4.59
CA SER A 435 -15.23 3.25 4.77
C SER A 435 -15.35 3.87 6.16
N SER A 436 -16.55 3.96 6.68
CA SER A 436 -16.85 4.41 8.04
C SER A 436 -18.16 3.81 8.52
N VAL A 437 -18.31 3.67 9.84
CA VAL A 437 -19.55 3.23 10.50
C VAL A 437 -20.08 4.34 11.41
N PRO A 438 -21.39 4.35 11.77
CA PRO A 438 -21.89 5.23 12.82
C PRO A 438 -21.19 4.95 14.15
N VAL A 439 -20.78 5.98 14.90
CA VAL A 439 -20.12 5.82 16.21
C VAL A 439 -20.97 5.10 17.25
N ASP A 440 -22.27 5.14 17.08
CA ASP A 440 -23.25 4.45 17.94
C ASP A 440 -23.66 3.06 17.45
N LEU A 441 -22.97 2.51 16.43
CA LEU A 441 -23.24 1.16 15.89
C LEU A 441 -23.19 0.09 16.99
N LEU A 442 -22.22 0.18 17.91
CA LEU A 442 -22.04 -0.73 19.03
C LEU A 442 -22.69 -0.24 20.34
N GLY A 443 -23.52 0.80 20.25
CA GLY A 443 -24.22 1.43 21.38
C GLY A 443 -23.79 2.88 21.62
N LYS A 444 -24.66 3.65 22.27
CA LYS A 444 -24.46 5.11 22.45
C LYS A 444 -23.24 5.48 23.28
N ASP A 445 -22.80 4.58 24.14
CA ASP A 445 -21.67 4.79 25.05
C ASP A 445 -20.39 4.09 24.57
N ALA A 446 -20.36 3.60 23.31
CA ALA A 446 -19.20 2.95 22.75
C ALA A 446 -18.02 3.95 22.64
N PRO A 447 -16.80 3.57 23.06
CA PRO A 447 -15.63 4.43 22.93
C PRO A 447 -15.25 4.68 21.46
N ALA A 448 -14.52 5.76 21.19
CA ALA A 448 -13.97 5.99 19.86
C ALA A 448 -13.07 4.82 19.44
N GLY A 449 -13.19 4.36 18.20
CA GLY A 449 -12.44 3.22 17.69
C GLY A 449 -12.99 1.85 18.09
N ALA A 450 -14.18 1.80 18.70
CA ALA A 450 -14.77 0.55 19.20
C ALA A 450 -14.96 -0.50 18.10
N PHE A 451 -15.41 -0.10 16.92
CA PHE A 451 -15.59 -1.04 15.81
C PHE A 451 -14.23 -1.51 15.24
N ASN A 452 -13.27 -0.60 15.11
CA ASN A 452 -11.91 -0.97 14.71
C ASN A 452 -11.28 -1.98 15.68
N LYS A 453 -11.45 -1.77 16.98
CA LYS A 453 -10.98 -2.70 18.00
C LYS A 453 -11.69 -4.06 17.90
N LEU A 454 -12.99 -4.07 17.66
CA LEU A 454 -13.76 -5.31 17.46
C LEU A 454 -13.25 -6.12 16.25
N VAL A 455 -12.87 -5.42 15.16
CA VAL A 455 -12.20 -6.06 14.01
C VAL A 455 -10.88 -6.69 14.43
N GLU A 456 -10.04 -5.97 15.16
CA GLU A 456 -8.74 -6.48 15.65
C GLU A 456 -8.90 -7.71 16.53
N GLU A 457 -9.88 -7.71 17.43
CA GLU A 457 -10.21 -8.85 18.28
C GLU A 457 -10.67 -10.07 17.45
N LYS A 458 -11.52 -9.85 16.44
CA LYS A 458 -11.96 -10.94 15.54
C LYS A 458 -10.79 -11.50 14.73
N VAL A 459 -9.93 -10.66 14.16
CA VAL A 459 -8.75 -11.07 13.41
C VAL A 459 -7.80 -11.89 14.29
N SER A 460 -7.52 -11.41 15.50
CA SER A 460 -6.67 -12.13 16.45
C SER A 460 -7.27 -13.50 16.85
N ALA A 461 -8.59 -13.59 17.03
CA ALA A 461 -9.27 -14.84 17.34
C ALA A 461 -9.17 -15.86 16.20
N LEU A 462 -8.99 -15.41 14.94
CA LEU A 462 -8.80 -16.25 13.76
C LEU A 462 -7.31 -16.51 13.46
N GLY A 463 -6.38 -16.11 14.35
CA GLY A 463 -4.95 -16.25 14.14
C GLY A 463 -4.41 -15.37 13.00
N GLY A 464 -5.13 -14.31 12.65
CA GLY A 464 -4.77 -13.39 11.59
C GLY A 464 -3.86 -12.25 12.04
N HIS A 465 -3.46 -11.42 11.09
CA HIS A 465 -2.64 -10.22 11.29
C HIS A 465 -3.33 -8.97 10.76
N LYS A 466 -2.81 -7.80 11.13
CA LYS A 466 -3.29 -6.51 10.64
C LYS A 466 -2.12 -5.66 10.16
N SER A 467 -2.29 -4.99 9.03
CA SER A 467 -1.40 -3.95 8.54
C SER A 467 -1.42 -2.69 9.43
N LEU A 468 -0.25 -2.17 9.81
CA LEU A 468 -0.11 -1.03 10.71
C LEU A 468 -0.15 0.35 9.99
N TYR A 469 -0.64 0.44 8.76
CA TYR A 469 -0.77 1.73 8.07
C TYR A 469 -1.98 2.56 8.55
N SER A 470 -2.92 1.92 9.23
CA SER A 470 -4.11 2.52 9.84
C SER A 470 -4.02 2.56 11.36
N GLU A 471 -5.03 3.13 12.01
CA GLU A 471 -5.11 3.18 13.48
C GLU A 471 -5.12 1.77 14.08
N ALA A 472 -4.39 1.58 15.19
CA ALA A 472 -4.33 0.34 15.94
C ALA A 472 -4.75 0.57 17.40
N PHE A 473 -5.47 -0.38 17.96
CA PHE A 473 -6.12 -0.28 19.29
C PHE A 473 -5.66 -1.37 20.25
N TYR A 474 -4.59 -2.10 19.91
CA TYR A 474 -4.00 -3.13 20.76
C TYR A 474 -3.42 -2.52 22.05
N ASP A 475 -3.51 -3.25 23.17
CA ASP A 475 -2.63 -2.98 24.29
C ASP A 475 -1.17 -3.36 23.94
N ARG A 476 -0.22 -2.89 24.76
CA ARG A 476 1.21 -3.06 24.48
C ARG A 476 1.63 -4.52 24.44
N GLU A 477 1.15 -5.32 25.37
CA GLU A 477 1.54 -6.74 25.46
C GLU A 477 1.09 -7.51 24.23
N THR A 478 -0.18 -7.34 23.83
CA THR A 478 -0.74 -7.94 22.62
C THR A 478 0.00 -7.44 21.37
N PHE A 479 0.26 -6.13 21.28
CA PHE A 479 0.98 -5.56 20.15
C PHE A 479 2.39 -6.13 20.00
N GLU A 480 3.16 -6.20 21.10
CA GLU A 480 4.50 -6.75 21.07
C GLU A 480 4.50 -8.23 20.67
N GLN A 481 3.54 -9.03 21.15
CA GLN A 481 3.38 -10.44 20.74
C GLN A 481 3.13 -10.59 19.23
N LEU A 482 2.32 -9.72 18.66
CA LEU A 482 1.94 -9.78 17.24
C LEU A 482 3.04 -9.23 16.30
N TYR A 483 3.87 -8.30 16.76
CA TYR A 483 4.79 -7.53 15.91
C TYR A 483 6.25 -7.63 16.39
N GLY A 484 6.74 -8.85 16.54
CA GLY A 484 8.15 -9.18 16.69
C GLY A 484 8.67 -9.28 18.13
N GLY A 485 7.82 -9.26 19.14
CA GLY A 485 8.21 -9.46 20.53
C GLY A 485 9.28 -8.48 21.01
N SER A 486 10.38 -9.00 21.53
CA SER A 486 11.54 -8.20 21.99
C SER A 486 12.49 -7.77 20.86
N PHE A 487 12.33 -8.30 19.65
CA PHE A 487 13.27 -8.09 18.55
C PHE A 487 13.42 -6.60 18.13
N PRO A 488 12.35 -5.80 18.00
CA PRO A 488 12.49 -4.37 17.70
C PRO A 488 13.31 -3.61 18.75
N ALA A 489 13.15 -3.94 20.04
CA ALA A 489 13.90 -3.31 21.12
C ALA A 489 15.39 -3.64 21.03
N GLN A 490 15.74 -4.89 20.75
CA GLN A 490 17.14 -5.32 20.57
C GLN A 490 17.80 -4.61 19.40
N LEU A 491 17.09 -4.46 18.26
CA LEU A 491 17.60 -3.69 17.12
C LEU A 491 17.81 -2.20 17.46
N LYS A 492 16.94 -1.61 18.26
CA LYS A 492 17.08 -0.22 18.69
C LYS A 492 18.31 -0.02 19.56
N GLU A 493 18.70 -0.98 20.41
CA GLU A 493 19.94 -0.89 21.18
C GLU A 493 21.19 -0.74 20.30
N VAL A 494 21.17 -1.35 19.11
CA VAL A 494 22.28 -1.31 18.14
C VAL A 494 22.18 -0.10 17.21
N TYR A 495 21.03 0.07 16.57
CA TYR A 495 20.87 1.02 15.45
C TYR A 495 20.25 2.37 15.86
N ASP A 496 19.66 2.46 17.06
CA ASP A 496 19.09 3.71 17.60
C ASP A 496 19.28 3.83 19.11
N PRO A 497 20.54 3.71 19.63
CA PRO A 497 20.82 3.68 21.08
C PRO A 497 20.43 4.96 21.80
N GLN A 498 20.22 6.06 21.07
CA GLN A 498 19.80 7.35 21.62
C GLN A 498 18.28 7.57 21.55
N GLY A 499 17.50 6.61 21.01
CA GLY A 499 16.06 6.70 20.89
C GLY A 499 15.59 7.83 19.97
N ARG A 500 16.30 8.07 18.86
CA ARG A 500 15.99 9.13 17.89
C ARG A 500 14.71 8.86 17.10
N PHE A 501 14.30 7.60 16.98
CA PHE A 501 13.05 7.18 16.36
C PHE A 501 12.07 6.68 17.41
N PRO A 502 10.82 7.14 17.45
CA PRO A 502 9.80 6.50 18.28
C PRO A 502 9.70 5.00 17.99
N GLY A 503 9.41 4.18 18.98
CA GLY A 503 9.20 2.75 18.82
C GLY A 503 8.00 2.41 17.92
N LEU A 504 7.89 1.15 17.55
CA LEU A 504 6.82 0.70 16.65
C LEU A 504 5.44 0.89 17.29
N TYR A 505 5.29 0.56 18.57
CA TYR A 505 4.06 0.77 19.34
C TYR A 505 3.71 2.25 19.44
N GLU A 506 4.66 3.09 19.86
CA GLU A 506 4.48 4.53 20.02
C GLU A 506 4.03 5.20 18.70
N LYS A 507 4.56 4.74 17.56
CA LYS A 507 4.17 5.26 16.24
C LYS A 507 2.78 4.84 15.80
N ASN A 508 2.33 3.65 16.19
CA ASN A 508 1.10 3.07 15.66
C ASN A 508 -0.09 3.23 16.60
N VAL A 509 0.13 3.20 17.89
CA VAL A 509 -0.92 3.30 18.92
C VAL A 509 -0.93 4.68 19.57
N ASP A 510 0.23 5.19 19.99
CA ASP A 510 0.35 6.49 20.70
C ASP A 510 0.52 7.68 19.72
N TRP A 511 0.68 7.43 18.42
CA TRP A 511 0.84 8.41 17.33
C TRP A 511 2.05 9.34 17.47
N ALA A 512 3.13 8.87 18.09
CA ALA A 512 4.37 9.61 18.38
C ALA A 512 5.17 10.05 17.12
#